data_65b2fd550bf769cd9171f2c355934dd6
#
_entry.id   65b2fd550bf769cd9171f2c355934dd6
#
_cell.length_a   1.000
_cell.length_b   1.000
_cell.length_c   1.000
_cell.angle_alpha   90.00
_cell.angle_beta   90.00
_cell.angle_gamma   90.00
#
_symmetry.space_group_name_H-M   'P 1'
#
loop_
_entity.id
_entity.type
_entity.pdbx_description
1 polymer ?
#
loop_
_entity_poly.entity_id
_entity_poly.type
_entity_poly.pdbx_seq_one_letter_code
_entity_poly.pdbx_strand_id
1 'polypeptide(L)'
;MKVLFRCPECDAPGGISLDQAADWHCSNCPHHQQFLPATADLHACAVCGNHELYKQKDFPHRLGLIVLITAFVASVFTYGWYEKWLTWAILIGTAIFDGTLYLWVGDALVCYRCHAHHKGFPALAEHLPFEITVGERYRQQRIREERLNS
;
A
#
# COMPACT_ATOMS: atom_id res chain seq x y z
N MET A 1 -11.50 7.11 7.34
CA MET A 1 -10.59 5.96 7.42
C MET A 1 -11.01 4.91 6.41
N LYS A 2 -10.08 4.35 5.60
CA LYS A 2 -10.44 3.40 4.53
C LYS A 2 -9.61 2.12 4.65
N VAL A 3 -10.23 0.98 4.41
CA VAL A 3 -9.54 -0.31 4.32
C VAL A 3 -9.75 -0.88 2.92
N LEU A 4 -8.64 -1.22 2.27
CA LEU A 4 -8.62 -1.89 0.97
C LEU A 4 -8.12 -3.31 1.21
N PHE A 5 -8.86 -4.30 0.74
CA PHE A 5 -8.53 -5.71 0.95
C PHE A 5 -8.99 -6.55 -0.24
N ARG A 6 -8.62 -7.82 -0.23
CA ARG A 6 -9.14 -8.80 -1.19
C ARG A 6 -10.10 -9.74 -0.49
N CYS A 7 -11.14 -10.14 -1.21
CA CYS A 7 -12.09 -11.10 -0.68
C CYS A 7 -11.38 -12.42 -0.36
N PRO A 8 -11.55 -13.00 0.83
CA PRO A 8 -10.86 -14.23 1.20
C PRO A 8 -11.31 -15.46 0.39
N GLU A 9 -12.48 -15.42 -0.27
CA GLU A 9 -13.00 -16.55 -1.04
C GLU A 9 -12.73 -16.46 -2.54
N CYS A 10 -12.79 -15.27 -3.13
CA CYS A 10 -12.68 -15.13 -4.60
C CYS A 10 -11.57 -14.16 -5.05
N ASP A 11 -10.79 -13.63 -4.12
CA ASP A 11 -9.68 -12.68 -4.35
C ASP A 11 -10.09 -11.37 -5.06
N ALA A 12 -11.40 -11.11 -5.19
CA ALA A 12 -11.90 -9.87 -5.77
C ALA A 12 -11.50 -8.67 -4.89
N PRO A 13 -11.11 -7.52 -5.50
CA PRO A 13 -10.75 -6.33 -4.74
C PRO A 13 -11.98 -5.76 -4.03
N GLY A 14 -11.82 -5.46 -2.75
CA GLY A 14 -12.81 -4.85 -1.90
C GLY A 14 -12.26 -3.62 -1.19
N GLY A 15 -13.15 -2.74 -0.80
CA GLY A 15 -12.80 -1.56 -0.02
C GLY A 15 -13.98 -1.06 0.79
N ILE A 16 -13.72 -0.60 2.00
CA ILE A 16 -14.74 -0.09 2.91
C ILE A 16 -14.23 1.12 3.69
N SER A 17 -15.14 2.02 4.02
CA SER A 17 -14.86 3.11 4.97
C SER A 17 -15.30 2.66 6.36
N LEU A 18 -14.38 2.72 7.32
CA LEU A 18 -14.63 2.34 8.72
C LEU A 18 -15.05 3.53 9.61
N ASP A 19 -15.58 4.59 9.02
CA ASP A 19 -16.06 5.75 9.78
C ASP A 19 -17.36 5.41 10.55
N GLN A 20 -18.09 4.40 10.09
CA GLN A 20 -19.29 3.85 10.71
C GLN A 20 -19.28 2.32 10.58
N ALA A 21 -20.09 1.63 11.40
CA ALA A 21 -20.33 0.20 11.22
C ALA A 21 -20.91 -0.04 9.83
N ALA A 22 -20.31 -0.96 9.09
CA ALA A 22 -20.71 -1.20 7.70
C ALA A 22 -20.68 -2.68 7.36
N ASP A 23 -21.69 -3.12 6.61
CA ASP A 23 -21.75 -4.43 6.00
C ASP A 23 -21.14 -4.38 4.61
N TRP A 24 -20.17 -5.23 4.37
CA TRP A 24 -19.57 -5.37 3.07
C TRP A 24 -20.01 -6.68 2.41
N HIS A 25 -20.50 -6.57 1.18
CA HIS A 25 -20.86 -7.70 0.33
C HIS A 25 -19.90 -7.76 -0.85
N CYS A 26 -19.39 -8.97 -1.12
CA CYS A 26 -18.54 -9.17 -2.28
C CYS A 26 -19.38 -9.05 -3.57
N SER A 27 -18.80 -8.41 -4.59
CA SER A 27 -19.47 -8.29 -5.91
C SER A 27 -19.42 -9.58 -6.73
N ASN A 28 -18.57 -10.53 -6.36
CA ASN A 28 -18.22 -11.69 -7.19
C ASN A 28 -18.60 -13.03 -6.55
N CYS A 29 -18.88 -13.08 -5.25
CA CYS A 29 -19.29 -14.28 -4.51
C CYS A 29 -20.26 -13.90 -3.38
N PRO A 30 -20.96 -14.86 -2.75
CA PRO A 30 -21.91 -14.60 -1.68
C PRO A 30 -21.24 -14.21 -0.35
N HIS A 31 -19.95 -14.05 -0.31
CA HIS A 31 -19.23 -13.69 0.92
C HIS A 31 -19.64 -12.32 1.41
N HIS A 32 -19.97 -12.22 2.68
CA HIS A 32 -20.28 -10.98 3.38
C HIS A 32 -19.52 -10.90 4.69
N GLN A 33 -19.13 -9.72 5.08
CA GLN A 33 -18.40 -9.47 6.31
C GLN A 33 -18.87 -8.16 6.96
N GLN A 34 -19.11 -8.20 8.26
CA GLN A 34 -19.45 -7.03 9.04
C GLN A 34 -18.20 -6.41 9.63
N PHE A 35 -18.07 -5.11 9.46
CA PHE A 35 -16.99 -4.34 10.03
C PHE A 35 -17.53 -3.42 11.12
N LEU A 36 -16.90 -3.48 12.28
CA LEU A 36 -17.16 -2.53 13.36
C LEU A 36 -16.48 -1.19 13.05
N PRO A 37 -17.02 -0.08 13.54
CA PRO A 37 -16.36 1.22 13.41
C PRO A 37 -14.98 1.13 14.06
N ALA A 38 -13.95 1.53 13.33
CA ALA A 38 -12.60 1.52 13.86
C ALA A 38 -12.41 2.67 14.85
N THR A 39 -11.82 2.38 15.98
CA THR A 39 -11.24 3.39 16.88
C THR A 39 -10.02 4.03 16.20
N ALA A 40 -9.62 5.21 16.65
CA ALA A 40 -8.50 5.94 16.09
C ALA A 40 -7.20 5.08 16.10
N ASP A 41 -7.06 4.22 17.11
CA ASP A 41 -5.90 3.34 17.29
C ASP A 41 -6.19 1.95 16.74
N LEU A 42 -5.47 1.55 15.69
CA LEU A 42 -5.62 0.26 15.04
C LEU A 42 -4.59 -0.73 15.59
N HIS A 43 -4.96 -1.55 16.58
CA HIS A 43 -4.09 -2.57 17.16
C HIS A 43 -4.18 -3.94 16.45
N ALA A 44 -5.21 -4.14 15.65
CA ALA A 44 -5.42 -5.38 14.93
C ALA A 44 -6.04 -5.10 13.55
N CYS A 45 -5.78 -5.99 12.60
CA CYS A 45 -6.35 -5.92 11.27
C CYS A 45 -7.87 -6.02 11.31
N ALA A 46 -8.58 -5.05 10.74
CA ALA A 46 -10.03 -5.03 10.68
C ALA A 46 -10.62 -6.20 9.86
N VAL A 47 -9.83 -6.81 8.98
CA VAL A 47 -10.29 -7.89 8.07
C VAL A 47 -10.09 -9.28 8.70
N CYS A 48 -8.89 -9.57 9.21
CA CYS A 48 -8.54 -10.92 9.70
C CYS A 48 -8.19 -10.99 11.19
N GLY A 49 -8.27 -9.87 11.92
CA GLY A 49 -7.97 -9.82 13.37
C GLY A 49 -6.50 -10.00 13.76
N ASN A 50 -5.59 -10.08 12.79
CA ASN A 50 -4.16 -10.25 13.08
C ASN A 50 -3.56 -8.97 13.70
N HIS A 51 -2.74 -9.13 14.75
CA HIS A 51 -2.09 -8.02 15.44
C HIS A 51 -0.79 -7.57 14.78
N GLU A 52 -0.22 -8.37 13.88
CA GLU A 52 1.01 -7.99 13.19
C GLU A 52 0.72 -7.13 11.97
N LEU A 53 0.86 -5.83 12.13
CA LEU A 53 0.72 -4.80 11.12
C LEU A 53 2.08 -4.12 10.92
N TYR A 54 2.39 -3.73 9.70
CA TYR A 54 3.58 -2.96 9.40
C TYR A 54 3.24 -1.64 8.71
N LYS A 55 4.11 -0.69 8.90
CA LYS A 55 4.00 0.65 8.31
C LYS A 55 4.63 0.66 6.92
N GLN A 56 3.89 1.16 5.94
CA GLN A 56 4.35 1.34 4.58
C GLN A 56 3.91 2.71 4.05
N LYS A 57 4.73 3.35 3.22
CA LYS A 57 4.34 4.56 2.50
C LYS A 57 3.26 4.24 1.47
N ASP A 58 2.16 5.00 1.48
CA ASP A 58 1.07 4.84 0.51
C ASP A 58 1.38 5.56 -0.81
N PHE A 59 2.57 5.31 -1.35
CA PHE A 59 3.01 5.95 -2.58
C PHE A 59 2.45 5.21 -3.80
N PRO A 60 1.75 5.89 -4.72
CA PRO A 60 1.25 5.27 -5.93
C PRO A 60 2.41 4.99 -6.91
N HIS A 61 2.92 3.76 -6.93
CA HIS A 61 4.05 3.35 -7.78
C HIS A 61 3.88 3.75 -9.25
N ARG A 62 2.65 3.75 -9.77
CA ARG A 62 2.37 4.17 -11.15
C ARG A 62 2.72 5.64 -11.39
N LEU A 63 2.45 6.50 -10.43
CA LEU A 63 2.74 7.94 -10.55
C LEU A 63 4.25 8.17 -10.55
N GLY A 64 4.98 7.57 -9.62
CA GLY A 64 6.44 7.66 -9.59
C GLY A 64 7.08 7.14 -10.88
N LEU A 65 6.58 6.02 -11.42
CA LEU A 65 7.07 5.47 -12.68
C LEU A 65 6.81 6.43 -13.87
N ILE A 66 5.64 7.04 -13.95
CA ILE A 66 5.31 8.02 -15.01
C ILE A 66 6.23 9.22 -14.93
N VAL A 67 6.44 9.79 -13.74
CA VAL A 67 7.33 10.92 -13.53
C VAL A 67 8.75 10.58 -13.96
N LEU A 68 9.26 9.41 -13.55
CA LEU A 68 10.59 8.92 -13.90
C LEU A 68 10.76 8.77 -15.43
N ILE A 69 9.81 8.11 -16.10
CA ILE A 69 9.86 7.89 -17.56
C ILE A 69 9.80 9.24 -18.29
N THR A 70 8.92 10.16 -17.87
CA THR A 70 8.79 11.47 -18.50
C THR A 70 10.07 12.28 -18.35
N ALA A 71 10.67 12.28 -17.16
CA ALA A 71 11.94 12.96 -16.91
C ALA A 71 13.09 12.36 -17.74
N PHE A 72 13.14 11.04 -17.86
CA PHE A 72 14.15 10.36 -18.67
C PHE A 72 14.02 10.73 -20.15
N VAL A 73 12.82 10.67 -20.71
CA VAL A 73 12.56 11.05 -22.11
C VAL A 73 12.92 12.51 -22.34
N ALA A 74 12.49 13.43 -21.49
CA ALA A 74 12.83 14.84 -21.58
C ALA A 74 14.34 15.07 -21.51
N SER A 75 15.06 14.35 -20.65
CA SER A 75 16.52 14.42 -20.51
C SER A 75 17.25 13.97 -21.79
N VAL A 76 16.77 12.88 -22.42
CA VAL A 76 17.37 12.40 -23.68
C VAL A 76 17.18 13.40 -24.79
N PHE A 77 15.99 14.01 -24.93
CA PHE A 77 15.74 15.04 -25.93
C PHE A 77 16.61 16.29 -25.72
N THR A 78 16.72 16.77 -24.49
CA THR A 78 17.52 17.96 -24.17
C THR A 78 19.02 17.72 -24.33
N TYR A 79 19.51 16.50 -24.05
CA TYR A 79 20.92 16.16 -24.21
C TYR A 79 21.40 16.25 -25.67
N GLY A 80 20.55 15.86 -26.63
CA GLY A 80 20.90 15.86 -28.06
C GLY A 80 20.78 17.22 -28.75
N TRP A 81 19.96 18.15 -28.24
CA TRP A 81 19.53 19.39 -28.98
C TRP A 81 19.83 20.68 -28.24
N TYR A 82 20.11 20.63 -26.93
CA TYR A 82 20.30 21.80 -26.07
C TYR A 82 21.59 21.72 -25.25
N GLU A 83 21.84 22.76 -24.49
CA GLU A 83 22.98 22.82 -23.59
C GLU A 83 22.87 21.80 -22.44
N LYS A 84 23.98 21.15 -22.09
CA LYS A 84 24.06 20.10 -21.07
C LYS A 84 23.54 20.50 -19.68
N TRP A 85 23.59 21.79 -19.34
CA TRP A 85 23.12 22.30 -18.06
C TRP A 85 21.60 22.11 -17.89
N LEU A 86 20.82 22.22 -18.97
CA LEU A 86 19.36 22.02 -18.95
C LEU A 86 18.99 20.56 -18.61
N THR A 87 19.74 19.62 -19.12
CA THR A 87 19.59 18.20 -18.79
C THR A 87 19.79 17.94 -17.29
N TRP A 88 20.84 18.52 -16.71
CA TRP A 88 21.07 18.43 -15.26
C TRP A 88 19.99 19.12 -14.46
N ALA A 89 19.50 20.26 -14.89
CA ALA A 89 18.42 20.97 -14.22
C ALA A 89 17.12 20.14 -14.17
N ILE A 90 16.77 19.44 -15.25
CA ILE A 90 15.61 18.54 -15.33
C ILE A 90 15.78 17.36 -14.37
N LEU A 91 16.95 16.70 -14.36
CA LEU A 91 17.20 15.55 -13.49
C LEU A 91 17.16 15.93 -12.01
N ILE A 92 17.81 17.02 -11.64
CA ILE A 92 17.83 17.51 -10.24
C ILE A 92 16.42 17.97 -9.83
N GLY A 93 15.73 18.70 -10.70
CA GLY A 93 14.36 19.17 -10.44
C GLY A 93 13.38 18.02 -10.20
N THR A 94 13.44 16.96 -11.04
CA THR A 94 12.62 15.76 -10.84
C THR A 94 12.98 15.00 -9.57
N ALA A 95 14.26 14.88 -9.24
CA ALA A 95 14.67 14.22 -8.00
C ALA A 95 14.16 14.96 -6.74
N ILE A 96 14.22 16.31 -6.76
CA ILE A 96 13.67 17.13 -5.68
C ILE A 96 12.15 16.98 -5.60
N PHE A 97 11.47 16.98 -6.74
CA PHE A 97 10.02 16.82 -6.82
C PHE A 97 9.58 15.45 -6.25
N ASP A 98 10.20 14.35 -6.68
CA ASP A 98 9.92 13.01 -6.18
C ASP A 98 10.21 12.88 -4.68
N GLY A 99 11.32 13.45 -4.22
CA GLY A 99 11.66 13.48 -2.80
C GLY A 99 10.62 14.23 -1.97
N THR A 100 10.15 15.37 -2.48
CA THR A 100 9.11 16.17 -1.82
C THR A 100 7.79 15.39 -1.77
N LEU A 101 7.38 14.78 -2.88
CA LEU A 101 6.18 13.93 -2.91
C LEU A 101 6.27 12.77 -1.91
N TYR A 102 7.42 12.11 -1.83
CA TYR A 102 7.64 11.02 -0.88
C TYR A 102 7.47 11.47 0.59
N LEU A 103 7.93 12.68 0.92
CA LEU A 103 7.78 13.24 2.27
C LEU A 103 6.32 13.61 2.58
N TRP A 104 5.56 14.05 1.58
CA TRP A 104 4.16 14.46 1.75
C TRP A 104 3.18 13.28 1.78
N VAL A 105 3.55 12.16 1.16
CA VAL A 105 2.68 10.97 1.14
C VAL A 105 2.59 10.37 2.54
N GLY A 106 1.35 10.15 2.99
CA GLY A 106 1.04 9.55 4.27
C GLY A 106 1.47 8.07 4.36
N ASP A 107 1.44 7.56 5.56
CA ASP A 107 1.69 6.16 5.84
C ASP A 107 0.38 5.36 5.79
N ALA A 108 0.45 4.12 5.34
CA ALA A 108 -0.62 3.14 5.44
C ALA A 108 -0.14 1.97 6.30
N LEU A 109 -1.04 1.38 7.07
CA LEU A 109 -0.77 0.16 7.81
C LEU A 109 -1.20 -1.05 6.98
N VAL A 110 -0.33 -2.02 6.86
CA VAL A 110 -0.57 -3.23 6.06
C VAL A 110 -0.47 -4.47 6.94
N CYS A 111 -1.42 -5.37 6.79
CA CYS A 111 -1.43 -6.62 7.53
C CYS A 111 -0.50 -7.66 6.89
N TYR A 112 0.37 -8.31 7.69
CA TYR A 112 1.24 -9.38 7.19
C TYR A 112 0.49 -10.62 6.69
N ARG A 113 -0.70 -10.92 7.27
CA ARG A 113 -1.46 -12.11 6.94
C ARG A 113 -2.32 -11.95 5.68
N CYS A 114 -3.20 -10.95 5.63
CA CYS A 114 -4.18 -10.79 4.54
C CYS A 114 -3.82 -9.66 3.56
N HIS A 115 -2.72 -8.95 3.78
CA HIS A 115 -2.30 -7.79 2.97
C HIS A 115 -3.35 -6.67 2.84
N ALA A 116 -4.28 -6.58 3.78
CA ALA A 116 -5.22 -5.47 3.82
C ALA A 116 -4.49 -4.16 4.14
N HIS A 117 -4.78 -3.12 3.35
CA HIS A 117 -4.21 -1.78 3.49
C HIS A 117 -5.17 -0.89 4.26
N HIS A 118 -4.76 -0.42 5.43
CA HIS A 118 -5.52 0.48 6.28
C HIS A 118 -4.99 1.91 6.09
N LYS A 119 -5.77 2.75 5.42
CA LYS A 119 -5.41 4.12 5.08
C LYS A 119 -6.12 5.13 5.98
N GLY A 120 -5.39 6.18 6.38
CA GLY A 120 -5.91 7.24 7.23
C GLY A 120 -5.94 6.91 8.73
N PHE A 121 -5.25 5.83 9.12
CA PHE A 121 -4.98 5.53 10.53
C PHE A 121 -3.63 6.11 10.94
N PRO A 122 -3.52 6.69 12.15
CA PRO A 122 -2.22 7.09 12.67
C PRO A 122 -1.35 5.84 12.90
N ALA A 123 -0.10 5.90 12.46
CA ALA A 123 0.86 4.85 12.76
C ALA A 123 1.28 4.98 14.23
N LEU A 124 0.92 4.01 15.06
CA LEU A 124 1.37 3.94 16.45
C LEU A 124 2.87 3.60 16.51
N ALA A 125 3.50 3.90 17.64
CA ALA A 125 4.91 3.59 17.84
C ALA A 125 5.23 2.08 17.76
N GLU A 126 4.24 1.23 17.99
CA GLU A 126 4.35 -0.24 17.89
C GLU A 126 4.38 -0.73 16.43
N HIS A 127 3.91 0.07 15.46
CA HIS A 127 3.91 -0.31 14.05
C HIS A 127 5.29 -0.07 13.44
N LEU A 128 6.08 -1.12 13.37
CA LEU A 128 7.41 -1.12 12.78
C LEU A 128 7.34 -1.10 11.25
N PRO A 129 8.42 -0.67 10.56
CA PRO A 129 8.57 -0.88 9.13
C PRO A 129 8.50 -2.37 8.77
N PHE A 130 8.29 -2.68 7.49
CA PHE A 130 8.26 -4.06 7.00
C PHE A 130 9.53 -4.82 7.37
N GLU A 131 9.38 -5.96 8.05
CA GLU A 131 10.45 -6.87 8.41
C GLU A 131 10.36 -8.14 7.56
N ILE A 132 11.44 -8.46 6.85
CA ILE A 132 11.51 -9.58 5.91
C ILE A 132 11.26 -10.93 6.61
N THR A 133 11.80 -11.13 7.81
CA THR A 133 11.67 -12.35 8.61
C THR A 133 10.22 -12.64 8.95
N VAL A 134 9.48 -11.64 9.39
CA VAL A 134 8.05 -11.74 9.68
C VAL A 134 7.25 -12.01 8.42
N GLY A 135 7.55 -11.28 7.34
CA GLY A 135 6.91 -11.45 6.04
C GLY A 135 7.09 -12.86 5.48
N GLU A 136 8.30 -13.42 5.55
CA GLU A 136 8.58 -14.77 5.08
C GLU A 136 7.88 -15.85 5.93
N ARG A 137 7.77 -15.67 7.25
CA ARG A 137 7.00 -16.54 8.13
C ARG A 137 5.54 -16.67 7.68
N TYR A 138 4.87 -15.54 7.40
CA TYR A 138 3.48 -15.54 6.89
C TYR A 138 3.35 -16.11 5.49
N ARG A 139 4.33 -15.87 4.62
CA ARG A 139 4.38 -16.45 3.29
C ARG A 139 4.48 -17.98 3.35
N GLN A 140 5.35 -18.52 4.20
CA GLN A 140 5.50 -19.96 4.40
C GLN A 140 4.25 -20.63 5.00
N GLN A 141 3.57 -19.95 5.91
CA GLN A 141 2.29 -20.43 6.47
C GLN A 141 1.24 -20.56 5.36
N ARG A 142 1.08 -19.55 4.51
CA ARG A 142 0.13 -19.54 3.39
C ARG A 142 0.41 -20.68 2.41
N ILE A 143 1.66 -20.87 1.99
CA ILE A 143 2.05 -21.96 1.09
C ILE A 143 1.74 -23.33 1.71
N ARG A 144 1.90 -23.46 3.02
CA ARG A 144 1.58 -24.70 3.72
C ARG A 144 0.06 -24.95 3.74
N GLU A 145 -0.73 -23.93 4.02
CA GLU A 145 -2.21 -24.01 4.01
C GLU A 145 -2.73 -24.36 2.61
N GLU A 146 -2.20 -23.76 1.56
CA GLU A 146 -2.55 -24.08 0.17
C GLU A 146 -2.26 -25.55 -0.19
N ARG A 147 -1.11 -26.10 0.27
CA ARG A 147 -0.75 -27.52 0.06
C ARG A 147 -1.63 -28.50 0.82
N LEU A 148 -2.19 -28.08 1.95
CA LEU A 148 -3.09 -28.94 2.73
C LEU A 148 -4.51 -28.96 2.17
N ASN A 149 -4.90 -27.93 1.42
CA ASN A 149 -6.22 -27.78 0.84
C ASN A 149 -6.31 -28.26 -0.63
N SER A 150 -5.18 -28.62 -1.25
CA SER A 150 -5.09 -29.18 -2.60
C SER A 150 -5.05 -30.72 -2.57
#